data_cc871905046c7ea14aaa2286c4dfb29c
#
_entry.id   cc871905046c7ea14aaa2286c4dfb29c
#
_cell.length_a   1.000
_cell.length_b   1.000
_cell.length_c   1.000
_cell.angle_alpha   90.00
_cell.angle_beta   90.00
_cell.angle_gamma   90.00
#
_symmetry.space_group_name_H-M   'P 1'
#
loop_
_entity.id
_entity.type
_entity.pdbx_description
1 polymer ?
#
loop_
_entity_poly.entity_id
_entity_poly.type
_entity_poly.pdbx_seq_one_letter_code
_entity_poly.pdbx_strand_id
1 'polypeptide(L)'
;ETNHPAYVEVLKQINNQEAKNLKLIFQDHNTQLAIVNINLVVDKNGGYINFYQYLLCPPYTSSITRKELENWERLKLIDIRMDVHLTDDSEYKYAEDEITEVNKTLTEPKKYELQKGILSFTDFGKNFAKAVGIIK
;
A
#
# COMPACT_ATOMS: atom_id res chain seq x y z
N GLU A 1 16.91 -3.85 -20.38
CA GLU A 1 18.31 -3.85 -20.06
C GLU A 1 18.55 -4.09 -18.57
N THR A 2 19.23 -5.18 -18.24
CA THR A 2 19.52 -5.52 -16.86
C THR A 2 20.65 -4.70 -16.26
N ASN A 3 21.39 -3.99 -17.13
CA ASN A 3 22.59 -3.25 -16.74
C ASN A 3 22.36 -1.75 -16.54
N HIS A 4 21.11 -1.31 -16.54
CA HIS A 4 20.82 0.11 -16.29
C HIS A 4 21.29 0.50 -14.90
N PRO A 5 22.13 1.56 -14.76
CA PRO A 5 22.69 1.92 -13.45
C PRO A 5 21.61 2.15 -12.37
N ALA A 6 20.46 2.73 -12.75
CA ALA A 6 19.37 2.96 -11.80
C ALA A 6 18.82 1.65 -11.23
N TYR A 7 18.78 0.58 -12.02
CA TYR A 7 18.29 -0.72 -11.56
C TYR A 7 19.28 -1.35 -10.58
N VAL A 8 20.58 -1.19 -10.82
CA VAL A 8 21.61 -1.67 -9.90
C VAL A 8 21.46 -0.99 -8.54
N GLU A 9 21.22 0.32 -8.54
CA GLU A 9 21.01 1.06 -7.28
C GLU A 9 19.78 0.59 -6.54
N VAL A 10 18.69 0.28 -7.26
CA VAL A 10 17.48 -0.27 -6.62
C VAL A 10 17.79 -1.63 -5.99
N LEU A 11 18.48 -2.50 -6.74
CA LEU A 11 18.82 -3.85 -6.24
C LEU A 11 19.65 -3.81 -4.95
N LYS A 12 20.49 -2.80 -4.81
CA LYS A 12 21.30 -2.64 -3.59
C LYS A 12 20.46 -2.24 -2.38
N GLN A 13 19.27 -1.72 -2.58
CA GLN A 13 18.43 -1.15 -1.53
C GLN A 13 17.23 -2.00 -1.19
N ILE A 14 17.13 -3.20 -1.74
CA ILE A 14 16.09 -4.16 -1.38
C ILE A 14 16.74 -5.47 -0.90
N ASN A 15 16.12 -6.12 0.07
CA ASN A 15 16.60 -7.40 0.58
C ASN A 15 15.84 -8.54 -0.09
N ASN A 16 16.22 -9.79 0.25
CA ASN A 16 15.60 -10.98 -0.35
C ASN A 16 14.09 -11.06 -0.09
N GLN A 17 13.65 -10.69 1.09
CA GLN A 17 12.21 -10.72 1.42
C GLN A 17 11.46 -9.67 0.61
N GLU A 18 12.02 -8.48 0.49
CA GLU A 18 11.43 -7.43 -0.35
C GLU A 18 11.33 -7.87 -1.81
N ALA A 19 12.38 -8.55 -2.31
CA ALA A 19 12.37 -9.04 -3.70
C ALA A 19 11.23 -10.02 -3.92
N LYS A 20 10.98 -10.93 -2.97
CA LYS A 20 9.87 -11.87 -3.05
C LYS A 20 8.52 -11.17 -3.05
N ASN A 21 8.37 -10.16 -2.18
CA ASN A 21 7.13 -9.42 -2.07
C ASN A 21 6.88 -8.53 -3.29
N LEU A 22 7.95 -7.95 -3.86
CA LEU A 22 7.84 -7.22 -5.12
C LEU A 22 7.36 -8.14 -6.24
N LYS A 23 7.88 -9.36 -6.29
CA LYS A 23 7.42 -10.33 -7.29
C LYS A 23 5.93 -10.60 -7.15
N LEU A 24 5.45 -10.77 -5.91
CA LEU A 24 4.03 -11.00 -5.66
C LEU A 24 3.17 -9.84 -6.19
N ILE A 25 3.53 -8.62 -5.83
CA ILE A 25 2.71 -7.46 -6.15
C ILE A 25 2.78 -7.10 -7.63
N PHE A 26 3.96 -7.21 -8.27
CA PHE A 26 4.11 -6.89 -9.69
C PHE A 26 3.53 -7.96 -10.62
N GLN A 27 3.20 -9.14 -10.10
CA GLN A 27 2.50 -10.18 -10.88
C GLN A 27 0.99 -10.00 -10.87
N ASP A 28 0.48 -9.08 -10.07
CA ASP A 28 -0.95 -8.78 -10.04
C ASP A 28 -1.37 -8.21 -11.40
N HIS A 29 -2.54 -8.63 -11.87
CA HIS A 29 -3.05 -8.18 -13.16
C HIS A 29 -3.69 -6.80 -13.09
N ASN A 30 -3.95 -6.29 -11.91
CA ASN A 30 -4.52 -4.95 -11.75
C ASN A 30 -3.42 -3.91 -11.86
N THR A 31 -3.75 -2.78 -12.46
CA THR A 31 -2.81 -1.65 -12.59
C THR A 31 -2.82 -0.78 -11.36
N GLN A 32 -3.86 -0.90 -10.54
CA GLN A 32 -4.03 -0.14 -9.31
C GLN A 32 -4.59 -1.03 -8.22
N LEU A 33 -4.15 -0.80 -6.99
CA LEU A 33 -4.58 -1.57 -5.84
C LEU A 33 -5.14 -0.63 -4.77
N ALA A 34 -6.16 -1.09 -4.05
CA ALA A 34 -6.71 -0.35 -2.92
C ALA A 34 -5.72 -0.35 -1.75
N ILE A 35 -5.57 0.79 -1.12
CA ILE A 35 -4.75 0.94 0.09
C ILE A 35 -5.46 1.93 1.01
N VAL A 36 -5.33 1.74 2.32
CA VAL A 36 -5.98 2.63 3.27
C VAL A 36 -5.03 3.04 4.39
N ASN A 37 -5.30 4.22 4.94
CA ASN A 37 -4.80 4.60 6.26
C ASN A 37 -5.97 4.44 7.24
N ILE A 38 -5.66 4.00 8.46
CA ILE A 38 -6.66 3.91 9.53
C ILE A 38 -6.32 5.00 10.54
N ASN A 39 -7.26 5.90 10.78
CA ASN A 39 -7.10 6.99 11.72
C ASN A 39 -8.04 6.79 12.91
N LEU A 40 -7.57 7.11 14.11
CA LEU A 40 -8.39 7.09 15.32
C LEU A 40 -8.81 8.53 15.64
N VAL A 41 -10.09 8.81 15.56
CA VAL A 41 -10.65 10.09 15.99
C VAL A 41 -10.67 10.11 17.51
N VAL A 42 -10.13 11.16 18.12
CA VAL A 42 -9.94 11.21 19.57
C VAL A 42 -10.76 12.27 20.28
N ASP A 43 -11.33 13.24 19.54
CA ASP A 43 -12.15 14.29 20.15
C ASP A 43 -13.32 14.72 19.24
N LYS A 44 -14.23 15.53 19.83
CA LYS A 44 -15.44 15.98 19.13
C LYS A 44 -15.17 16.93 17.97
N ASN A 45 -14.00 17.56 17.97
CA ASN A 45 -13.62 18.53 16.92
C ASN A 45 -12.98 17.85 15.72
N GLY A 46 -12.94 16.51 15.69
CA GLY A 46 -12.39 15.77 14.60
C GLY A 46 -10.87 15.57 14.65
N GLY A 47 -10.26 15.93 15.78
CA GLY A 47 -8.83 15.63 15.97
C GLY A 47 -8.58 14.14 15.92
N TYR A 48 -7.52 13.72 15.23
CA TYR A 48 -7.23 12.29 15.10
C TYR A 48 -5.74 12.02 15.15
N ILE A 49 -5.41 10.75 15.42
CA ILE A 49 -4.04 10.25 15.32
C ILE A 49 -4.02 9.16 14.23
N ASN A 50 -2.89 9.05 13.54
CA ASN A 50 -2.72 7.99 12.56
C ASN A 50 -2.48 6.68 13.32
N PHE A 51 -3.41 5.75 13.19
CA PHE A 51 -3.33 4.46 13.88
C PHE A 51 -2.53 3.44 13.06
N TYR A 52 -2.80 3.38 11.76
CA TYR A 52 -2.09 2.47 10.86
C TYR A 52 -1.99 3.12 9.48
N GLN A 53 -0.80 3.12 8.91
CA GLN A 53 -0.55 3.70 7.61
C GLN A 53 -0.26 2.59 6.60
N TYR A 54 -0.87 2.71 5.42
CA TYR A 54 -0.62 1.83 4.28
C TYR A 54 -0.98 0.37 4.51
N LEU A 55 -2.26 0.12 4.81
CA LEU A 55 -2.81 -1.23 4.85
C LEU A 55 -3.27 -1.61 3.45
N LEU A 56 -2.52 -2.50 2.80
CA LEU A 56 -2.76 -2.90 1.43
C LEU A 56 -3.88 -3.95 1.36
N CYS A 57 -4.60 -3.99 0.24
CA CYS A 57 -5.71 -4.93 0.04
C CYS A 57 -5.26 -6.39 0.00
N PRO A 58 -6.17 -7.36 0.30
CA PRO A 58 -5.85 -8.76 0.13
C PRO A 58 -5.51 -9.10 -1.33
N PRO A 59 -4.66 -10.08 -1.56
CA PRO A 59 -4.06 -11.00 -0.61
C PRO A 59 -2.77 -10.49 0.04
N TYR A 60 -2.43 -9.23 -0.12
CA TYR A 60 -1.14 -8.67 0.28
C TYR A 60 -1.11 -8.12 1.71
N THR A 61 -2.26 -8.03 2.36
CA THR A 61 -2.42 -7.36 3.67
C THR A 61 -1.44 -7.84 4.73
N SER A 62 -1.23 -9.16 4.82
CA SER A 62 -0.37 -9.75 5.83
C SER A 62 1.07 -9.98 5.37
N SER A 63 1.31 -9.87 4.07
CA SER A 63 2.63 -10.20 3.48
C SER A 63 3.50 -8.99 3.25
N ILE A 64 2.90 -7.85 2.90
CA ILE A 64 3.63 -6.64 2.53
C ILE A 64 3.41 -5.59 3.61
N THR A 65 4.51 -5.13 4.19
CA THR A 65 4.49 -4.19 5.31
C THR A 65 4.55 -2.75 4.86
N ARG A 66 4.19 -1.85 5.77
CA ARG A 66 4.31 -0.41 5.52
C ARG A 66 5.74 -0.01 5.18
N LYS A 67 6.72 -0.59 5.88
CA LYS A 67 8.14 -0.26 5.62
C LYS A 67 8.56 -0.61 4.21
N GLU A 68 8.11 -1.76 3.71
CA GLU A 68 8.40 -2.16 2.34
C GLU A 68 7.76 -1.20 1.35
N LEU A 69 6.49 -0.85 1.57
CA LEU A 69 5.77 0.08 0.69
C LEU A 69 6.45 1.45 0.67
N GLU A 70 6.85 1.95 1.83
CA GLU A 70 7.56 3.23 1.91
C GLU A 70 8.89 3.19 1.17
N ASN A 71 9.63 2.09 1.29
CA ASN A 71 10.90 1.94 0.59
C ASN A 71 10.70 1.92 -0.93
N TRP A 72 9.71 1.15 -1.40
CA TRP A 72 9.43 1.04 -2.83
C TRP A 72 8.92 2.36 -3.41
N GLU A 73 8.15 3.11 -2.64
CA GLU A 73 7.71 4.45 -3.05
C GLU A 73 8.90 5.39 -3.15
N ARG A 74 9.80 5.35 -2.17
CA ARG A 74 11.03 6.13 -2.17
C ARG A 74 11.91 5.81 -3.38
N LEU A 75 11.96 4.53 -3.76
CA LEU A 75 12.72 4.05 -4.91
C LEU A 75 12.00 4.29 -6.24
N LYS A 76 10.78 4.86 -6.21
CA LYS A 76 9.97 5.17 -7.39
C LYS A 76 9.49 3.94 -8.15
N LEU A 77 9.41 2.80 -7.48
CA LEU A 77 8.86 1.58 -8.09
C LEU A 77 7.34 1.61 -8.11
N ILE A 78 6.75 2.24 -7.11
CA ILE A 78 5.30 2.40 -6.96
C ILE A 78 4.99 3.85 -6.60
N ASP A 79 3.73 4.23 -6.78
CA ASP A 79 3.21 5.53 -6.36
C ASP A 79 1.98 5.30 -5.49
N ILE A 80 1.89 6.00 -4.36
CA ILE A 80 0.76 5.88 -3.45
C ILE A 80 0.12 7.26 -3.29
N ARG A 81 -1.18 7.34 -3.59
CA ARG A 81 -1.94 8.56 -3.46
C ARG A 81 -3.10 8.35 -2.50
N MET A 82 -3.12 9.12 -1.42
CA MET A 82 -4.18 9.04 -0.41
C MET A 82 -5.23 10.13 -0.59
N ASP A 83 -5.11 10.95 -1.63
CA ASP A 83 -6.06 12.02 -1.97
C ASP A 83 -7.07 11.60 -3.04
N VAL A 84 -6.94 10.39 -3.56
CA VAL A 84 -7.87 9.81 -4.56
C VAL A 84 -8.17 8.37 -4.13
N HIS A 85 -9.27 7.82 -4.64
CA HIS A 85 -9.61 6.43 -4.35
C HIS A 85 -10.24 5.78 -5.58
N LEU A 86 -10.27 4.44 -5.57
CA LEU A 86 -10.89 3.67 -6.64
C LEU A 86 -12.41 3.93 -6.64
N THR A 87 -13.01 3.89 -7.83
CA THR A 87 -14.45 4.13 -7.97
C THR A 87 -15.29 2.98 -7.42
N ASP A 88 -14.74 1.77 -7.40
CA ASP A 88 -15.42 0.61 -6.85
C ASP A 88 -15.13 0.52 -5.35
N ASP A 89 -16.06 0.98 -4.53
CA ASP A 89 -15.92 0.99 -3.08
C ASP A 89 -15.75 -0.40 -2.48
N SER A 90 -16.18 -1.45 -3.18
CA SER A 90 -16.05 -2.82 -2.68
C SER A 90 -14.58 -3.23 -2.52
N GLU A 91 -13.68 -2.56 -3.22
CA GLU A 91 -12.23 -2.80 -3.10
C GLU A 91 -11.69 -2.43 -1.71
N TYR A 92 -12.41 -1.62 -0.95
CA TYR A 92 -12.00 -1.20 0.40
C TYR A 92 -12.74 -1.95 1.51
N LYS A 93 -13.61 -2.88 1.15
CA LYS A 93 -14.45 -3.59 2.12
C LYS A 93 -13.64 -4.36 3.16
N TYR A 94 -12.47 -4.85 2.78
CA TYR A 94 -11.58 -5.58 3.70
C TYR A 94 -11.27 -4.79 4.97
N ALA A 95 -11.13 -3.47 4.85
CA ALA A 95 -10.81 -2.61 5.99
C ALA A 95 -12.07 -2.02 6.61
N GLU A 96 -13.08 -1.70 5.79
CA GLU A 96 -14.33 -1.13 6.28
C GLU A 96 -15.05 -2.09 7.24
N ASP A 97 -15.10 -3.37 6.91
CA ASP A 97 -15.75 -4.37 7.76
C ASP A 97 -15.04 -4.49 9.10
N GLU A 98 -13.72 -4.47 9.09
CA GLU A 98 -12.92 -4.57 10.32
C GLU A 98 -13.15 -3.38 11.25
N ILE A 99 -13.07 -2.16 10.74
CA ILE A 99 -13.25 -0.99 11.59
C ILE A 99 -14.70 -0.86 12.07
N THR A 100 -15.67 -1.31 11.27
CA THR A 100 -17.08 -1.32 11.69
C THR A 100 -17.25 -2.16 12.95
N GLU A 101 -16.66 -3.36 12.98
CA GLU A 101 -16.75 -4.24 14.13
C GLU A 101 -16.06 -3.65 15.35
N VAL A 102 -14.86 -3.09 15.18
CA VAL A 102 -14.11 -2.50 16.28
C VAL A 102 -14.81 -1.27 16.82
N ASN A 103 -15.39 -0.44 15.95
CA ASN A 103 -16.10 0.78 16.37
C ASN A 103 -17.30 0.47 17.27
N LYS A 104 -17.89 -0.71 17.17
CA LYS A 104 -18.98 -1.11 18.06
C LYS A 104 -18.55 -1.20 19.53
N THR A 105 -17.26 -1.37 19.78
CA THR A 105 -16.71 -1.48 21.12
C THR A 105 -16.23 -0.15 21.70
N LEU A 106 -16.22 0.91 20.89
CA LEU A 106 -15.74 2.22 21.30
C LEU A 106 -16.90 3.14 21.65
N THR A 107 -16.64 4.08 22.56
CA THR A 107 -17.62 5.10 22.94
C THR A 107 -17.23 6.45 22.35
N GLU A 108 -18.24 7.26 21.99
CA GLU A 108 -18.02 8.60 21.46
C GLU A 108 -17.10 9.41 22.40
N PRO A 109 -16.21 10.25 21.88
CA PRO A 109 -16.04 10.56 20.45
C PRO A 109 -15.08 9.64 19.71
N LYS A 110 -14.55 8.62 20.35
CA LYS A 110 -13.53 7.74 19.75
C LYS A 110 -14.14 6.82 18.69
N LYS A 111 -13.53 6.82 17.53
CA LYS A 111 -13.89 5.89 16.44
C LYS A 111 -12.73 5.81 15.45
N TYR A 112 -12.64 4.67 14.77
CA TYR A 112 -11.70 4.54 13.65
C TYR A 112 -12.35 5.00 12.37
N GLU A 113 -11.58 5.69 11.53
CA GLU A 113 -12.02 6.12 10.21
C GLU A 113 -10.97 5.70 9.18
N LEU A 114 -11.43 5.43 7.96
CA LEU A 114 -10.52 5.10 6.87
C LEU A 114 -10.24 6.34 6.03
N GLN A 115 -8.99 6.43 5.58
CA GLN A 115 -8.63 7.27 4.46
C GLN A 115 -8.31 6.34 3.32
N LYS A 116 -9.09 6.40 2.25
CA LYS A 116 -8.93 5.52 1.08
C LYS A 116 -7.92 6.09 0.13
N GLY A 117 -7.12 5.22 -0.49
CA GLY A 117 -6.12 5.63 -1.44
C GLY A 117 -5.89 4.60 -2.53
N ILE A 118 -4.93 4.88 -3.39
CA ILE A 118 -4.58 4.03 -4.53
C ILE A 118 -3.07 3.83 -4.57
N LEU A 119 -2.66 2.57 -4.72
CA LEU A 119 -1.28 2.21 -5.05
C LEU A 119 -1.23 1.92 -6.55
N SER A 120 -0.34 2.60 -7.26
CA SER A 120 -0.13 2.40 -8.70
C SER A 120 1.29 1.96 -8.97
N PHE A 121 1.49 1.21 -10.05
CA PHE A 121 2.81 0.77 -10.49
C PHE A 121 3.36 1.81 -11.47
N THR A 122 4.55 2.33 -11.19
CA THR A 122 5.20 3.32 -12.06
C THR A 122 5.78 2.64 -13.30
N ASP A 123 5.98 3.42 -14.36
CA ASP A 123 6.65 2.91 -15.55
C ASP A 123 8.07 2.45 -15.22
N PHE A 124 8.78 3.21 -14.39
CA PHE A 124 10.11 2.83 -13.93
C PHE A 124 10.07 1.49 -13.19
N GLY A 125 9.10 1.30 -12.29
CA GLY A 125 8.94 0.06 -11.54
C GLY A 125 8.64 -1.13 -12.44
N LYS A 126 7.76 -0.96 -13.41
CA LYS A 126 7.43 -2.01 -14.38
C LYS A 126 8.65 -2.39 -15.22
N ASN A 127 9.38 -1.40 -15.69
CA ASN A 127 10.58 -1.65 -16.49
C ASN A 127 11.68 -2.31 -15.68
N PHE A 128 11.86 -1.88 -14.44
CA PHE A 128 12.79 -2.52 -13.50
C PHE A 128 12.40 -3.99 -13.31
N ALA A 129 11.14 -4.26 -13.02
CA ALA A 129 10.65 -5.61 -12.76
C ALA A 129 10.90 -6.55 -13.94
N LYS A 130 10.70 -6.06 -15.17
CA LYS A 130 11.00 -6.83 -16.39
C LYS A 130 12.50 -7.05 -16.54
N ALA A 131 13.29 -6.01 -16.35
CA ALA A 131 14.73 -6.06 -16.57
C ALA A 131 15.44 -7.04 -15.63
N VAL A 132 14.97 -7.13 -14.38
CA VAL A 132 15.60 -8.02 -13.38
C VAL A 132 14.89 -9.37 -13.25
N GLY A 133 13.92 -9.65 -14.14
CA GLY A 133 13.26 -10.96 -14.17
C GLY A 133 12.17 -11.19 -13.14
N ILE A 134 11.71 -10.15 -12.47
CA ILE A 134 10.60 -10.24 -11.52
C ILE A 134 9.30 -10.57 -12.24
N ILE A 135 9.08 -9.96 -13.40
CA ILE A 135 7.96 -10.26 -14.30
C ILE A 135 8.47 -10.51 -15.70
N LYS A 136 7.63 -11.15 -16.53
CA LYS A 136 7.98 -11.47 -17.91
C LYS A 136 7.52 -10.42 -18.90
#